data_2bf56599786f0b7cbcc3b7042ef93b08
#
_entry.id   2bf56599786f0b7cbcc3b7042ef93b08
#
_cell.length_a   1.000
_cell.length_b   1.000
_cell.length_c   1.000
_cell.angle_alpha   90.00
_cell.angle_beta   90.00
_cell.angle_gamma   90.00
#
_symmetry.space_group_name_H-M   'P 1'
#
loop_
_entity.id
_entity.type
_entity.pdbx_description
1 polymer ?
#
loop_
_entity_poly.entity_id
_entity_poly.type
_entity_poly.pdbx_seq_one_letter_code
_entity_poly.pdbx_strand_id
1 'polypeptide(L)'
;SYVMSVLMSLMMLSMIFVMVTMSAASGRRIAQVLDEKADLTNPENPLMSISDGSISFSHVSFSYKHGSGEETLHDIDLQIRPGETIGIIGGTGSGKSSLVNLISRLYDVDKGVVRVGGNDVRRYDMEVLRDQVAVVLQKNVLFSGTILDNLRWGREDATREECMEACRQACADEFIEHFPDQY
;
A
#
# COMPACT_ATOMS: atom_id res chain seq x y z
N SER A 1 -15.16 -3.84 -64.29
CA SER A 1 -15.44 -2.94 -63.14
C SER A 1 -15.86 -3.70 -61.87
N TYR A 2 -16.72 -4.73 -61.96
CA TYR A 2 -17.17 -5.50 -60.75
C TYR A 2 -16.04 -6.26 -60.06
N VAL A 3 -15.09 -6.83 -60.78
CA VAL A 3 -13.94 -7.57 -60.22
C VAL A 3 -13.12 -6.69 -59.29
N MET A 4 -12.87 -5.43 -59.67
CA MET A 4 -12.13 -4.50 -58.83
C MET A 4 -12.89 -4.14 -57.55
N SER A 5 -14.22 -3.99 -57.64
CA SER A 5 -15.06 -3.73 -56.48
C SER A 5 -15.04 -4.90 -55.49
N VAL A 6 -15.08 -6.14 -55.97
CA VAL A 6 -15.00 -7.34 -55.14
C VAL A 6 -13.62 -7.43 -54.45
N LEU A 7 -12.54 -7.18 -55.18
CA LEU A 7 -11.20 -7.17 -54.63
C LEU A 7 -11.04 -6.12 -53.52
N MET A 8 -11.51 -4.90 -53.75
CA MET A 8 -11.48 -3.85 -52.72
C MET A 8 -12.30 -4.22 -51.49
N SER A 9 -13.47 -4.81 -51.65
CA SER A 9 -14.31 -5.25 -50.55
C SER A 9 -13.61 -6.35 -49.70
N LEU A 10 -12.92 -7.30 -50.34
CA LEU A 10 -12.14 -8.35 -49.67
C LEU A 10 -10.96 -7.77 -48.91
N MET A 11 -10.24 -6.80 -49.48
CA MET A 11 -9.16 -6.09 -48.82
C MET A 11 -9.67 -5.34 -47.58
N MET A 12 -10.79 -4.64 -47.72
CA MET A 12 -11.41 -3.89 -46.63
C MET A 12 -11.87 -4.85 -45.49
N LEU A 13 -12.47 -5.99 -45.84
CA LEU A 13 -12.85 -7.01 -44.87
C LEU A 13 -11.64 -7.56 -44.09
N SER A 14 -10.56 -7.85 -44.81
CA SER A 14 -9.31 -8.32 -44.17
C SER A 14 -8.73 -7.27 -43.19
N MET A 15 -8.76 -5.99 -43.60
CA MET A 15 -8.29 -4.89 -42.76
C MET A 15 -9.15 -4.74 -41.49
N ILE A 16 -10.47 -4.82 -41.63
CA ILE A 16 -11.41 -4.79 -40.50
C ILE A 16 -11.15 -5.95 -39.56
N PHE A 17 -10.92 -7.15 -40.08
CA PHE A 17 -10.61 -8.33 -39.26
C PHE A 17 -9.33 -8.14 -38.42
N VAL A 18 -8.27 -7.63 -39.04
CA VAL A 18 -7.01 -7.30 -38.31
C VAL A 18 -7.27 -6.25 -37.26
N MET A 19 -8.02 -5.18 -37.58
CA MET A 19 -8.34 -4.11 -36.64
C MET A 19 -9.12 -4.63 -35.44
N VAL A 20 -10.13 -5.50 -35.63
CA VAL A 20 -10.93 -6.09 -34.58
C VAL A 20 -10.06 -7.00 -33.69
N THR A 21 -9.17 -7.81 -34.25
CA THR A 21 -8.29 -8.68 -33.46
C THR A 21 -7.32 -7.90 -32.60
N MET A 22 -6.74 -6.81 -33.12
CA MET A 22 -5.87 -5.91 -32.36
C MET A 22 -6.63 -5.18 -31.26
N SER A 23 -7.83 -4.68 -31.57
CA SER A 23 -8.68 -3.99 -30.59
C SER A 23 -9.15 -4.94 -29.47
N ALA A 24 -9.48 -6.19 -29.80
CA ALA A 24 -9.86 -7.19 -28.82
C ALA A 24 -8.73 -7.51 -27.82
N ALA A 25 -7.48 -7.52 -28.26
CA ALA A 25 -6.33 -7.72 -27.38
C ALA A 25 -6.18 -6.55 -26.38
N SER A 26 -6.33 -5.32 -26.87
CA SER A 26 -6.30 -4.13 -26.00
C SER A 26 -7.49 -4.10 -25.03
N GLY A 27 -8.69 -4.43 -25.51
CA GLY A 27 -9.88 -4.54 -24.67
C GLY A 27 -9.73 -5.57 -23.54
N ARG A 28 -9.13 -6.73 -23.83
CA ARG A 28 -8.86 -7.74 -22.80
C ARG A 28 -7.91 -7.23 -21.71
N ARG A 29 -6.86 -6.49 -22.06
CA ARG A 29 -5.93 -5.91 -21.07
C ARG A 29 -6.62 -4.89 -20.18
N ILE A 30 -7.49 -4.07 -20.75
CA ILE A 30 -8.29 -3.11 -19.95
C ILE A 30 -9.24 -3.87 -19.03
N ALA A 31 -9.96 -4.87 -19.54
CA ALA A 31 -10.86 -5.68 -18.74
C ALA A 31 -10.13 -6.40 -17.60
N GLN A 32 -8.94 -6.95 -17.84
CA GLN A 32 -8.13 -7.59 -16.78
C GLN A 32 -7.84 -6.63 -15.62
N VAL A 33 -7.54 -5.37 -15.90
CA VAL A 33 -7.28 -4.37 -14.84
C VAL A 33 -8.56 -3.98 -14.11
N LEU A 34 -9.68 -3.86 -14.83
CA LEU A 34 -10.98 -3.50 -14.24
C LEU A 34 -11.60 -4.64 -13.44
N ASP A 35 -11.33 -5.88 -13.83
CA ASP A 35 -11.83 -7.08 -13.14
C ASP A 35 -10.96 -7.47 -11.95
N GLU A 36 -9.79 -6.86 -11.79
CA GLU A 36 -8.89 -7.13 -10.66
C GLU A 36 -9.55 -6.72 -9.34
N LYS A 37 -9.55 -7.65 -8.41
CA LYS A 37 -10.13 -7.43 -7.09
C LYS A 37 -9.01 -7.33 -6.06
N ALA A 38 -9.17 -6.42 -5.10
CA ALA A 38 -8.24 -6.32 -3.99
C ALA A 38 -8.28 -7.61 -3.15
N ASP A 39 -7.10 -8.16 -2.87
CA ASP A 39 -6.95 -9.34 -2.02
C ASP A 39 -7.30 -9.02 -0.56
N LEU A 40 -7.07 -7.77 -0.15
CA LEU A 40 -7.38 -7.30 1.19
C LEU A 40 -8.76 -6.64 1.19
N THR A 41 -9.63 -7.16 2.05
CA THR A 41 -10.98 -6.61 2.24
C THR A 41 -11.27 -6.44 3.73
N ASN A 42 -12.16 -5.51 4.06
CA ASN A 42 -12.67 -5.37 5.42
C ASN A 42 -13.58 -6.56 5.77
N PRO A 43 -13.59 -7.01 7.04
CA PRO A 43 -14.56 -7.99 7.50
C PRO A 43 -15.98 -7.37 7.54
N GLU A 44 -17.01 -8.19 7.60
CA GLU A 44 -18.41 -7.74 7.66
C GLU A 44 -18.72 -6.83 8.85
N ASN A 45 -18.07 -7.07 10.00
CA ASN A 45 -18.22 -6.27 11.22
C ASN A 45 -16.84 -5.87 11.74
N PRO A 46 -16.22 -4.84 11.16
CA PRO A 46 -14.87 -4.43 11.52
C PRO A 46 -14.81 -3.74 12.89
N LEU A 47 -13.71 -3.91 13.58
CA LEU A 47 -13.39 -3.13 14.77
C LEU A 47 -13.01 -1.71 14.35
N MET A 48 -13.66 -0.70 14.96
CA MET A 48 -13.51 0.72 14.66
C MET A 48 -12.62 1.47 15.65
N SER A 49 -11.92 0.76 16.55
CA SER A 49 -11.00 1.37 17.50
C SER A 49 -9.93 0.39 17.96
N ILE A 50 -8.74 0.91 18.22
CA ILE A 50 -7.61 0.16 18.80
C ILE A 50 -7.54 0.50 20.27
N SER A 51 -7.41 -0.53 21.13
CA SER A 51 -7.45 -0.35 22.60
C SER A 51 -6.16 0.24 23.14
N ASP A 52 -5.00 -0.20 22.63
CA ASP A 52 -3.67 0.23 23.06
C ASP A 52 -2.62 -0.02 21.96
N GLY A 53 -1.38 0.40 22.20
CA GLY A 53 -0.25 0.25 21.27
C GLY A 53 0.50 -1.08 21.40
N SER A 54 -0.09 -2.14 21.98
CA SER A 54 0.54 -3.45 22.03
C SER A 54 0.54 -4.12 20.66
N ILE A 55 1.64 -4.82 20.34
CA ILE A 55 1.77 -5.57 19.07
C ILE A 55 2.24 -6.98 19.41
N SER A 56 1.65 -7.99 18.77
CA SER A 56 2.14 -9.34 18.87
C SER A 56 2.08 -10.09 17.56
N PHE A 57 3.12 -10.87 17.32
CA PHE A 57 3.22 -11.86 16.25
C PHE A 57 3.18 -13.23 16.93
N SER A 58 2.38 -14.14 16.45
CA SER A 58 2.25 -15.50 16.97
C SER A 58 2.37 -16.48 15.82
N HIS A 59 3.48 -17.22 15.76
CA HIS A 59 3.80 -18.21 14.73
C HIS A 59 3.61 -17.68 13.30
N VAL A 60 4.07 -16.43 13.05
CA VAL A 60 3.84 -15.74 11.78
C VAL A 60 4.82 -16.20 10.73
N SER A 61 4.29 -16.74 9.63
CA SER A 61 5.02 -16.96 8.36
C SER A 61 4.39 -16.14 7.24
N PHE A 62 5.22 -15.60 6.37
CA PHE A 62 4.79 -14.73 5.29
C PHE A 62 5.67 -14.86 4.05
N SER A 63 5.03 -14.86 2.88
CA SER A 63 5.67 -14.75 1.57
C SER A 63 4.93 -13.78 0.65
N TYR A 64 5.67 -13.02 -0.18
CA TYR A 64 5.05 -12.12 -1.17
C TYR A 64 4.36 -12.85 -2.32
N LYS A 65 4.74 -14.11 -2.55
CA LYS A 65 4.12 -14.97 -3.57
C LYS A 65 3.55 -16.19 -2.87
N HIS A 66 2.27 -16.17 -2.59
CA HIS A 66 1.58 -17.31 -2.00
C HIS A 66 1.88 -18.59 -2.78
N GLY A 67 2.35 -19.62 -2.09
CA GLY A 67 2.63 -20.93 -2.67
C GLY A 67 3.97 -21.07 -3.42
N SER A 68 4.85 -20.07 -3.43
CA SER A 68 6.16 -20.14 -4.11
C SER A 68 7.22 -20.97 -3.36
N GLY A 69 6.95 -21.33 -2.11
CA GLY A 69 7.87 -22.10 -1.26
C GLY A 69 8.97 -21.28 -0.58
N GLU A 70 9.20 -20.03 -0.96
CA GLU A 70 10.15 -19.14 -0.28
C GLU A 70 9.40 -18.23 0.71
N GLU A 71 9.49 -18.58 2.00
CA GLU A 71 8.96 -17.73 3.06
C GLU A 71 9.95 -16.58 3.34
N THR A 72 9.45 -15.34 3.30
CA THR A 72 10.23 -14.14 3.67
C THR A 72 10.37 -14.02 5.18
N LEU A 73 9.34 -14.42 5.91
CA LEU A 73 9.33 -14.55 7.37
C LEU A 73 8.89 -15.98 7.70
N HIS A 74 9.58 -16.60 8.66
CA HIS A 74 9.32 -17.97 9.07
C HIS A 74 9.18 -18.07 10.58
N ASP A 75 7.99 -18.50 11.03
CA ASP A 75 7.65 -18.80 12.42
C ASP A 75 8.09 -17.70 13.42
N ILE A 76 7.66 -16.47 13.15
CA ILE A 76 8.03 -15.32 13.97
C ILE A 76 7.11 -15.22 15.19
N ASP A 77 7.71 -15.22 16.38
CA ASP A 77 7.07 -14.90 17.64
C ASP A 77 7.71 -13.64 18.23
N LEU A 78 6.89 -12.61 18.45
CA LEU A 78 7.33 -11.32 19.00
C LEU A 78 6.19 -10.70 19.80
N GLN A 79 6.51 -10.12 20.92
CA GLN A 79 5.57 -9.35 21.73
C GLN A 79 6.17 -8.00 22.11
N ILE A 80 5.45 -6.93 21.79
CA ILE A 80 5.80 -5.53 22.07
C ILE A 80 4.73 -4.94 22.97
N ARG A 81 5.15 -4.34 24.07
CA ARG A 81 4.25 -3.68 25.02
C ARG A 81 3.96 -2.24 24.60
N PRO A 82 2.83 -1.66 25.02
CA PRO A 82 2.56 -0.25 24.81
C PRO A 82 3.72 0.63 25.34
N GLY A 83 4.16 1.59 24.51
CA GLY A 83 5.26 2.51 24.84
C GLY A 83 6.67 1.93 24.75
N GLU A 84 6.81 0.65 24.36
CA GLU A 84 8.12 0.02 24.18
C GLU A 84 8.76 0.42 22.85
N THR A 85 10.07 0.68 22.85
CA THR A 85 10.86 0.92 21.65
C THR A 85 11.66 -0.33 21.30
N ILE A 86 11.44 -0.86 20.11
CA ILE A 86 12.10 -2.08 19.63
C ILE A 86 13.06 -1.77 18.51
N GLY A 87 14.31 -2.22 18.61
CA GLY A 87 15.30 -2.17 17.54
C GLY A 87 15.33 -3.49 16.76
N ILE A 88 15.13 -3.42 15.42
CA ILE A 88 15.20 -4.58 14.53
C ILE A 88 16.48 -4.49 13.70
N ILE A 89 17.40 -5.42 13.91
CA ILE A 89 18.71 -5.46 13.27
C ILE A 89 18.80 -6.67 12.33
N GLY A 90 19.41 -6.50 11.17
CA GLY A 90 19.62 -7.57 10.21
C GLY A 90 20.12 -7.04 8.86
N GLY A 91 20.66 -7.92 8.04
CA GLY A 91 21.15 -7.61 6.71
C GLY A 91 20.06 -7.20 5.71
N THR A 92 20.46 -6.79 4.51
CA THR A 92 19.51 -6.53 3.41
C THR A 92 18.81 -7.84 3.03
N GLY A 93 17.51 -7.78 2.82
CA GLY A 93 16.70 -8.97 2.48
C GLY A 93 16.27 -9.84 3.67
N SER A 94 16.60 -9.49 4.93
CA SER A 94 16.23 -10.29 6.11
C SER A 94 14.75 -10.15 6.56
N GLY A 95 13.89 -9.50 5.79
CA GLY A 95 12.45 -9.41 6.08
C GLY A 95 12.04 -8.28 7.04
N LYS A 96 12.94 -7.37 7.47
CA LYS A 96 12.62 -6.28 8.41
C LYS A 96 11.43 -5.41 7.95
N SER A 97 11.47 -4.93 6.71
CA SER A 97 10.38 -4.12 6.15
C SER A 97 9.09 -4.93 5.99
N SER A 98 9.21 -6.22 5.66
CA SER A 98 8.06 -7.12 5.59
C SER A 98 7.37 -7.26 6.94
N LEU A 99 8.14 -7.44 8.01
CA LEU A 99 7.61 -7.51 9.37
C LEU A 99 6.83 -6.25 9.75
N VAL A 100 7.39 -5.07 9.48
CA VAL A 100 6.73 -3.78 9.77
C VAL A 100 5.45 -3.61 8.94
N ASN A 101 5.48 -3.99 7.66
CA ASN A 101 4.34 -3.87 6.76
C ASN A 101 3.14 -4.74 7.17
N LEU A 102 3.36 -5.83 7.90
CA LEU A 102 2.30 -6.68 8.43
C LEU A 102 1.52 -6.02 9.57
N ILE A 103 2.13 -5.09 10.30
CA ILE A 103 1.48 -4.36 11.41
C ILE A 103 0.34 -3.48 10.89
N SER A 104 0.60 -2.74 9.80
CA SER A 104 -0.40 -1.90 9.13
C SER A 104 -1.29 -2.66 8.14
N ARG A 105 -1.20 -4.00 8.13
CA ARG A 105 -1.94 -4.87 7.22
C ARG A 105 -1.83 -4.41 5.76
N LEU A 106 -0.59 -4.17 5.28
CA LEU A 106 -0.35 -4.01 3.83
C LEU A 106 -0.37 -5.37 3.12
N TYR A 107 -0.22 -6.45 3.88
CA TYR A 107 -0.33 -7.84 3.44
C TYR A 107 -0.97 -8.66 4.55
N ASP A 108 -1.67 -9.72 4.22
CA ASP A 108 -2.11 -10.74 5.18
C ASP A 108 -1.05 -11.85 5.28
N VAL A 109 -0.92 -12.45 6.46
CA VAL A 109 0.05 -13.51 6.73
C VAL A 109 -0.42 -14.85 6.17
N ASP A 110 0.52 -15.69 5.74
CA ASP A 110 0.22 -17.05 5.26
C ASP A 110 -0.15 -17.98 6.43
N LYS A 111 0.56 -17.85 7.55
CA LYS A 111 0.33 -18.60 8.80
C LYS A 111 0.47 -17.69 10.00
N GLY A 112 -0.16 -18.08 11.10
CA GLY A 112 -0.10 -17.35 12.33
C GLY A 112 -1.03 -16.15 12.39
N VAL A 113 -0.77 -15.25 13.33
CA VAL A 113 -1.62 -14.09 13.60
C VAL A 113 -0.77 -12.89 14.03
N VAL A 114 -1.03 -11.74 13.42
CA VAL A 114 -0.53 -10.43 13.89
C VAL A 114 -1.65 -9.74 14.65
N ARG A 115 -1.36 -9.23 15.84
CA ARG A 115 -2.32 -8.49 16.68
C ARG A 115 -1.81 -7.10 16.99
N VAL A 116 -2.72 -6.14 16.98
CA VAL A 116 -2.50 -4.77 17.45
C VAL A 116 -3.60 -4.48 18.48
N GLY A 117 -3.25 -3.92 19.63
CA GLY A 117 -4.21 -3.71 20.71
C GLY A 117 -4.94 -4.99 21.14
N GLY A 118 -4.23 -6.14 21.12
CA GLY A 118 -4.77 -7.45 21.50
C GLY A 118 -5.66 -8.14 20.45
N ASN A 119 -6.08 -7.47 19.39
CA ASN A 119 -6.94 -8.03 18.35
C ASN A 119 -6.16 -8.30 17.05
N ASP A 120 -6.57 -9.33 16.31
CA ASP A 120 -6.04 -9.66 14.97
C ASP A 120 -6.25 -8.47 14.02
N VAL A 121 -5.19 -8.07 13.29
CA VAL A 121 -5.23 -6.95 12.33
C VAL A 121 -6.29 -7.14 11.25
N ARG A 122 -6.66 -8.37 10.92
CA ARG A 122 -7.71 -8.71 9.95
C ARG A 122 -9.13 -8.39 10.43
N ARG A 123 -9.32 -8.14 11.72
CA ARG A 123 -10.61 -7.81 12.32
C ARG A 123 -10.92 -6.32 12.34
N TYR A 124 -9.91 -5.49 12.11
CA TYR A 124 -10.09 -4.04 12.05
C TYR A 124 -10.60 -3.58 10.69
N ASP A 125 -11.27 -2.44 10.69
CA ASP A 125 -11.35 -1.62 9.49
C ASP A 125 -9.94 -1.19 9.08
N MET A 126 -9.61 -1.31 7.80
CA MET A 126 -8.24 -1.05 7.31
C MET A 126 -7.85 0.42 7.43
N GLU A 127 -8.81 1.33 7.24
CA GLU A 127 -8.58 2.77 7.37
C GLU A 127 -8.29 3.12 8.83
N VAL A 128 -9.14 2.66 9.75
CA VAL A 128 -8.96 2.85 11.19
C VAL A 128 -7.63 2.27 11.69
N LEU A 129 -7.24 1.08 11.23
CA LEU A 129 -5.95 0.49 11.61
C LEU A 129 -4.78 1.35 11.11
N ARG A 130 -4.82 1.79 9.87
CA ARG A 130 -3.73 2.56 9.24
C ARG A 130 -3.64 3.98 9.77
N ASP A 131 -4.74 4.59 10.17
CA ASP A 131 -4.75 5.91 10.83
C ASP A 131 -4.06 5.89 12.19
N GLN A 132 -4.03 4.73 12.86
CA GLN A 132 -3.38 4.57 14.16
C GLN A 132 -1.93 4.05 14.06
N VAL A 133 -1.48 3.64 12.89
CA VAL A 133 -0.13 3.10 12.65
C VAL A 133 0.64 3.99 11.69
N ALA A 134 1.41 4.94 12.23
CA ALA A 134 2.27 5.78 11.42
C ALA A 134 3.54 5.03 10.99
N VAL A 135 3.92 5.17 9.72
CA VAL A 135 5.10 4.52 9.14
C VAL A 135 5.99 5.57 8.48
N VAL A 136 7.27 5.61 8.86
CA VAL A 136 8.30 6.40 8.17
C VAL A 136 9.06 5.48 7.23
N LEU A 137 8.96 5.71 5.94
CA LEU A 137 9.61 4.89 4.92
C LEU A 137 11.10 5.23 4.79
N GLN A 138 11.90 4.26 4.35
CA GLN A 138 13.33 4.46 4.07
C GLN A 138 13.58 5.46 2.92
N LYS A 139 12.70 5.49 1.93
CA LYS A 139 12.67 6.48 0.85
C LYS A 139 11.33 7.20 0.90
N ASN A 140 11.37 8.45 1.33
CA ASN A 140 10.20 9.31 1.27
C ASN A 140 10.19 10.04 -0.08
N VAL A 141 9.06 10.00 -0.76
CA VAL A 141 8.82 10.72 -2.01
C VAL A 141 7.75 11.77 -1.74
N LEU A 142 8.07 13.02 -2.01
CA LEU A 142 7.09 14.09 -1.96
C LEU A 142 6.36 14.19 -3.29
N PHE A 143 5.07 14.44 -3.23
CA PHE A 143 4.26 14.72 -4.41
C PHE A 143 4.50 16.15 -4.89
N SER A 144 4.27 16.40 -6.19
CA SER A 144 4.30 17.75 -6.75
C SER A 144 3.27 18.64 -6.06
N GLY A 145 3.68 19.83 -5.63
CA GLY A 145 2.87 20.77 -4.88
C GLY A 145 3.68 21.45 -3.78
N THR A 146 3.00 22.10 -2.87
CA THR A 146 3.63 22.75 -1.72
C THR A 146 4.01 21.75 -0.63
N ILE A 147 4.90 22.15 0.28
CA ILE A 147 5.20 21.36 1.48
C ILE A 147 3.91 21.18 2.30
N LEU A 148 3.10 22.23 2.41
CA LEU A 148 1.84 22.20 3.14
C LEU A 148 0.85 21.16 2.56
N ASP A 149 0.73 21.06 1.23
CA ASP A 149 -0.10 20.06 0.57
C ASP A 149 0.38 18.65 0.91
N ASN A 150 1.69 18.43 0.91
CA ASN A 150 2.28 17.14 1.28
C ASN A 150 2.05 16.78 2.75
N LEU A 151 2.09 17.75 3.66
CA LEU A 151 1.79 17.51 5.08
C LEU A 151 0.32 17.16 5.31
N ARG A 152 -0.59 17.76 4.55
CA ARG A 152 -2.04 17.51 4.62
C ARG A 152 -2.47 16.13 4.14
N TRP A 153 -1.59 15.36 3.51
CA TRP A 153 -1.86 13.94 3.26
C TRP A 153 -2.09 13.14 4.55
N GLY A 154 -1.49 13.57 5.67
CA GLY A 154 -1.76 12.95 6.97
C GLY A 154 -3.10 13.34 7.58
N ARG A 155 -3.56 14.58 7.31
CA ARG A 155 -4.88 15.10 7.73
C ARG A 155 -5.28 16.27 6.83
N GLU A 156 -6.27 16.06 5.99
CA GLU A 156 -6.69 16.99 4.92
C GLU A 156 -7.11 18.37 5.46
N ASP A 157 -7.76 18.41 6.62
CA ASP A 157 -8.26 19.61 7.28
C ASP A 157 -7.24 20.29 8.22
N ALA A 158 -5.98 19.82 8.24
CA ALA A 158 -4.94 20.39 9.09
C ALA A 158 -4.69 21.87 8.77
N THR A 159 -4.67 22.70 9.80
CA THR A 159 -4.33 24.13 9.66
C THR A 159 -2.85 24.30 9.36
N ARG A 160 -2.47 25.46 8.83
CA ARG A 160 -1.08 25.79 8.58
C ARG A 160 -0.24 25.72 9.86
N GLU A 161 -0.78 26.23 10.95
CA GLU A 161 -0.14 26.25 12.26
C GLU A 161 0.15 24.86 12.81
N GLU A 162 -0.82 23.93 12.66
CA GLU A 162 -0.64 22.53 13.04
C GLU A 162 0.42 21.84 12.19
N CYS A 163 0.45 22.09 10.89
CA CYS A 163 1.48 21.57 10.00
C CYS A 163 2.88 22.10 10.37
N MET A 164 3.01 23.40 10.66
CA MET A 164 4.26 24.01 11.13
C MET A 164 4.71 23.43 12.47
N GLU A 165 3.78 23.21 13.41
CA GLU A 165 4.11 22.59 14.68
C GLU A 165 4.58 21.12 14.51
N ALA A 166 3.95 20.35 13.63
CA ALA A 166 4.40 19.01 13.29
C ALA A 166 5.82 19.01 12.68
N CYS A 167 6.12 19.99 11.79
CA CYS A 167 7.46 20.16 11.25
C CYS A 167 8.49 20.50 12.31
N ARG A 168 8.13 21.34 13.29
CA ARG A 168 9.01 21.70 14.40
C ARG A 168 9.31 20.48 15.28
N GLN A 169 8.29 19.68 15.59
CA GLN A 169 8.48 18.43 16.36
C GLN A 169 9.35 17.41 15.63
N ALA A 170 9.30 17.40 14.30
CA ALA A 170 10.14 16.54 13.45
C ALA A 170 11.53 17.17 13.12
N CYS A 171 11.87 18.36 13.64
CA CYS A 171 13.06 19.12 13.29
C CYS A 171 13.18 19.37 11.78
N ALA A 172 12.07 19.51 11.08
CA ALA A 172 12.01 19.77 9.66
C ALA A 172 11.93 21.26 9.32
N ASP A 173 11.52 22.10 10.26
CA ASP A 173 11.38 23.54 10.13
C ASP A 173 12.72 24.22 9.77
N GLU A 174 13.83 23.79 10.35
CA GLU A 174 15.16 24.34 10.07
C GLU A 174 15.50 24.34 8.58
N PHE A 175 15.24 23.23 7.86
CA PHE A 175 15.55 23.20 6.43
C PHE A 175 14.45 23.82 5.56
N ILE A 176 13.18 23.81 6.01
CA ILE A 176 12.07 24.42 5.29
C ILE A 176 12.25 25.95 5.22
N GLU A 177 12.70 26.57 6.31
CA GLU A 177 12.97 28.01 6.37
C GLU A 177 14.05 28.48 5.39
N HIS A 178 14.90 27.58 4.91
CA HIS A 178 15.91 27.90 3.89
C HIS A 178 15.37 27.89 2.46
N PHE A 179 14.15 27.39 2.21
CA PHE A 179 13.54 27.48 0.90
C PHE A 179 12.93 28.87 0.63
N PRO A 180 12.99 29.36 -0.62
CA PRO A 180 12.46 30.69 -0.98
C PRO A 180 10.97 30.87 -0.64
N ASP A 181 10.16 29.84 -0.86
CA ASP A 181 8.71 29.88 -0.68
C ASP A 181 8.25 29.22 0.66
N GLN A 182 9.20 28.65 1.42
CA GLN A 182 9.00 27.98 2.71
C GLN A 182 7.93 26.86 2.66
N TYR A 183 6.71 27.12 3.17
CA TYR A 183 5.63 26.13 3.31
C TYR A 183 4.65 26.16 2.14
#